data_6bad92fab179780cec4c95170391a4a6
#
_entry.id   6bad92fab179780cec4c95170391a4a6
#
_cell.length_a   1.000
_cell.length_b   1.000
_cell.length_c   1.000
_cell.angle_alpha   90.00
_cell.angle_beta   90.00
_cell.angle_gamma   90.00
#
_symmetry.space_group_name_H-M   'P 1'
#
loop_
_entity.id
_entity.type
_entity.pdbx_description
1 polymer ?
#
loop_
_entity_poly.entity_id
_entity_poly.type
_entity_poly.pdbx_seq_one_letter_code
_entity_poly.pdbx_strand_id
1 'polypeptide(L)'
;IWKSFTVISLVLLGIIFSIPSIIYNDDSDNWFLKNKINLGLDLQGGSYLLLEVQLDVLYQEELENFSDSIRLIARDNSAKINQIIVNENDIIVSFEDKNKINEIKNSFFQMYRSVSTQLEDNKLIIKIDDMYKKTIQDSAIKQSLEIVRKRIDESGTKEPLIQRSGKKRILLQLPGVKDPERIKELLGKTAKLTFHLVDDENTSALNANIAPFGKMIVNDIYDDNIKYLLNKRSLVGGENLVDAKGSFDQTEGHAVSFRFDTEGAQKFGKITSDNVGNRLAVVLDGVVITAPRINSPITGGSGIITGNFNAQDASDLAVLLRAGALPAPLEIVEERSVGAGLGADSIAAGKIAAVIGMVLVCLFMILIYGVFGALANVSLIANIFIIISLLGTIG
;
A
#
# COMPACT_ATOMS: atom_id res chain seq x y z
N ILE A 1 32.48 -10.45 46.63
CA ILE A 1 31.72 -9.19 46.77
C ILE A 1 31.35 -8.63 45.40
N TRP A 2 32.28 -8.44 44.43
CA TRP A 2 31.96 -7.90 43.10
C TRP A 2 30.98 -8.76 42.32
N LYS A 3 31.17 -10.09 42.25
CA LYS A 3 30.26 -11.03 41.55
C LYS A 3 28.87 -11.02 42.16
N SER A 4 28.73 -10.94 43.47
CA SER A 4 27.40 -10.85 44.11
C SER A 4 26.71 -9.53 43.81
N PHE A 5 27.46 -8.42 43.76
CA PHE A 5 26.93 -7.12 43.40
C PHE A 5 26.43 -7.08 41.97
N THR A 6 27.18 -7.65 41.02
CA THR A 6 26.73 -7.72 39.59
C THR A 6 25.46 -8.55 39.44
N VAL A 7 25.33 -9.70 40.11
CA VAL A 7 24.13 -10.54 40.05
C VAL A 7 22.93 -9.82 40.66
N ILE A 8 23.09 -9.20 41.85
CA ILE A 8 21.98 -8.46 42.49
C ILE A 8 21.54 -7.28 41.60
N SER A 9 22.48 -6.53 41.01
CA SER A 9 22.18 -5.43 40.09
C SER A 9 21.40 -5.92 38.84
N LEU A 10 21.80 -7.05 38.28
CA LEU A 10 21.15 -7.63 37.10
C LEU A 10 19.73 -8.11 37.41
N VAL A 11 19.50 -8.71 38.58
CA VAL A 11 18.18 -9.12 39.04
C VAL A 11 17.28 -7.90 39.29
N LEU A 12 17.78 -6.85 39.92
CA LEU A 12 17.04 -5.61 40.16
C LEU A 12 16.64 -4.93 38.83
N LEU A 13 17.56 -4.86 37.86
CA LEU A 13 17.24 -4.37 36.52
C LEU A 13 16.18 -5.24 35.86
N GLY A 14 16.30 -6.56 35.96
CA GLY A 14 15.30 -7.50 35.45
C GLY A 14 13.90 -7.25 36.04
N ILE A 15 13.80 -7.02 37.35
CA ILE A 15 12.52 -6.70 38.00
C ILE A 15 11.98 -5.37 37.50
N ILE A 16 12.78 -4.32 37.41
CA ILE A 16 12.35 -2.99 36.98
C ILE A 16 11.83 -3.05 35.54
N PHE A 17 12.58 -3.66 34.63
CA PHE A 17 12.17 -3.76 33.22
C PHE A 17 11.05 -4.79 32.92
N SER A 18 10.69 -5.65 33.88
CA SER A 18 9.53 -6.55 33.76
C SER A 18 8.20 -5.88 34.18
N ILE A 19 8.24 -4.75 34.92
CA ILE A 19 7.06 -4.03 35.40
C ILE A 19 6.08 -3.69 34.27
N PRO A 20 6.50 -3.14 33.09
CA PRO A 20 5.58 -2.80 32.01
C PRO A 20 4.77 -4.00 31.49
N SER A 21 5.38 -5.19 31.48
CA SER A 21 4.74 -6.42 31.00
C SER A 21 3.74 -7.01 32.00
N ILE A 22 3.87 -6.67 33.30
CA ILE A 22 3.00 -7.16 34.39
C ILE A 22 1.85 -6.20 34.64
N ILE A 23 2.12 -4.88 34.67
CA ILE A 23 1.13 -3.83 34.90
C ILE A 23 0.60 -3.36 33.54
N TYR A 24 -0.45 -4.04 33.08
CA TYR A 24 -1.12 -3.72 31.82
C TYR A 24 -1.93 -2.42 31.97
N ASN A 25 -1.50 -1.36 31.26
CA ASN A 25 -2.26 -0.12 31.12
C ASN A 25 -2.06 0.46 29.71
N ASP A 26 -3.05 0.32 28.84
CA ASP A 26 -2.97 0.74 27.43
C ASP A 26 -2.93 2.28 27.25
N ASP A 27 -3.35 3.05 28.27
CA ASP A 27 -3.55 4.50 28.18
C ASP A 27 -2.34 5.33 28.69
N SER A 28 -1.21 4.71 29.02
CA SER A 28 -0.06 5.46 29.55
C SER A 28 0.84 5.99 28.43
N ASP A 29 1.02 7.31 28.38
CA ASP A 29 1.96 7.98 27.47
C ASP A 29 3.45 7.82 27.85
N ASN A 30 3.76 7.12 28.95
CA ASN A 30 5.13 6.88 29.40
C ASN A 30 5.83 5.88 28.48
N TRP A 31 6.94 6.32 27.86
CA TRP A 31 7.77 5.46 26.98
C TRP A 31 8.22 4.16 27.67
N PHE A 32 8.45 4.18 28.98
CA PHE A 32 8.85 3.01 29.77
C PHE A 32 7.75 1.96 29.85
N LEU A 33 6.50 2.37 29.99
CA LEU A 33 5.34 1.48 30.05
C LEU A 33 4.89 0.97 28.68
N LYS A 34 5.41 1.53 27.59
CA LYS A 34 5.18 1.05 26.21
C LYS A 34 5.97 -0.22 25.89
N ASN A 35 7.08 -0.47 26.59
CA ASN A 35 7.94 -1.65 26.37
C ASN A 35 7.35 -2.87 27.08
N LYS A 36 6.34 -3.47 26.47
CA LYS A 36 5.66 -4.69 26.96
C LYS A 36 5.87 -5.83 25.97
N ILE A 37 5.71 -7.07 26.43
CA ILE A 37 5.72 -8.25 25.55
C ILE A 37 4.54 -8.16 24.59
N ASN A 38 4.84 -8.17 23.29
CA ASN A 38 3.84 -8.22 22.23
C ASN A 38 3.38 -9.67 22.00
N LEU A 39 2.09 -9.88 22.17
CA LEU A 39 1.47 -11.18 22.01
C LEU A 39 1.03 -11.36 20.55
N GLY A 40 1.20 -12.56 20.00
CA GLY A 40 0.79 -12.86 18.65
C GLY A 40 -0.72 -12.88 18.46
N LEU A 41 -1.14 -13.04 17.20
CA LEU A 41 -2.54 -13.04 16.74
C LEU A 41 -3.45 -13.96 17.56
N ASP A 42 -2.97 -15.16 17.91
CA ASP A 42 -3.75 -16.18 18.62
C ASP A 42 -4.11 -15.77 20.06
N LEU A 43 -3.34 -14.85 20.66
CA LEU A 43 -3.51 -14.41 22.05
C LEU A 43 -4.15 -13.03 22.14
N GLN A 44 -3.78 -12.08 21.26
CA GLN A 44 -4.38 -10.74 21.27
C GLN A 44 -5.68 -10.66 20.45
N GLY A 45 -5.97 -11.68 19.64
CA GLY A 45 -6.94 -11.56 18.57
C GLY A 45 -6.39 -10.70 17.42
N GLY A 46 -7.19 -10.45 16.40
CA GLY A 46 -6.81 -9.66 15.25
C GLY A 46 -7.19 -10.32 13.94
N SER A 47 -6.55 -9.90 12.83
CA SER A 47 -6.87 -10.37 11.49
C SER A 47 -5.66 -11.00 10.81
N TYR A 48 -5.91 -12.13 10.15
CA TYR A 48 -5.02 -12.79 9.20
C TYR A 48 -5.62 -12.63 7.81
N LEU A 49 -4.87 -12.04 6.90
CA LEU A 49 -5.26 -11.84 5.52
C LEU A 49 -4.23 -12.44 4.57
N LEU A 50 -4.69 -13.19 3.58
CA LEU A 50 -3.87 -13.63 2.46
C LEU A 50 -4.32 -12.85 1.22
N LEU A 51 -3.46 -11.94 0.76
CA LEU A 51 -3.72 -11.06 -0.37
C LEU A 51 -3.06 -11.64 -1.63
N GLU A 52 -3.77 -11.64 -2.74
CA GLU A 52 -3.24 -12.04 -4.05
C GLU A 52 -3.12 -10.81 -4.95
N VAL A 53 -1.93 -10.60 -5.54
CA VAL A 53 -1.68 -9.53 -6.51
C VAL A 53 -2.26 -9.94 -7.85
N GLN A 54 -3.16 -9.13 -8.42
CA GLN A 54 -3.84 -9.38 -9.69
C GLN A 54 -2.91 -9.06 -10.88
N LEU A 55 -1.99 -9.98 -11.16
CA LEU A 55 -0.94 -9.80 -12.17
C LEU A 55 -1.48 -9.67 -13.59
N ASP A 56 -2.64 -10.25 -13.87
CA ASP A 56 -3.26 -10.21 -15.20
C ASP A 56 -3.62 -8.77 -15.58
N VAL A 57 -4.12 -7.98 -14.62
CA VAL A 57 -4.39 -6.55 -14.81
C VAL A 57 -3.11 -5.81 -15.16
N LEU A 58 -2.02 -6.11 -14.46
CA LEU A 58 -0.72 -5.49 -14.69
C LEU A 58 -0.16 -5.84 -16.08
N TYR A 59 -0.28 -7.09 -16.52
CA TYR A 59 0.15 -7.49 -17.86
C TYR A 59 -0.67 -6.80 -18.95
N GLN A 60 -1.96 -6.63 -18.76
CA GLN A 60 -2.83 -5.89 -19.66
C GLN A 60 -2.44 -4.41 -19.75
N GLU A 61 -2.23 -3.75 -18.61
CA GLU A 61 -1.74 -2.36 -18.59
C GLU A 61 -0.40 -2.21 -19.31
N GLU A 62 0.51 -3.18 -19.15
CA GLU A 62 1.80 -3.15 -19.81
C GLU A 62 1.67 -3.30 -21.35
N LEU A 63 0.76 -4.18 -21.79
CA LEU A 63 0.44 -4.30 -23.23
C LEU A 63 -0.17 -3.02 -23.79
N GLU A 64 -1.06 -2.35 -23.06
CA GLU A 64 -1.61 -1.05 -23.46
C GLU A 64 -0.49 0.01 -23.56
N ASN A 65 0.44 0.06 -22.59
CA ASN A 65 1.59 0.97 -22.62
C ASN A 65 2.49 0.71 -23.84
N PHE A 66 2.69 -0.56 -24.21
CA PHE A 66 3.40 -0.90 -25.46
C PHE A 66 2.64 -0.42 -26.69
N SER A 67 1.32 -0.60 -26.73
CA SER A 67 0.48 -0.11 -27.82
C SER A 67 0.60 1.42 -27.99
N ASP A 68 0.53 2.16 -26.89
CA ASP A 68 0.66 3.62 -26.92
C ASP A 68 2.07 4.05 -27.32
N SER A 69 3.11 3.36 -26.84
CA SER A 69 4.51 3.60 -27.23
C SER A 69 4.74 3.37 -28.72
N ILE A 70 4.18 2.30 -29.29
CA ILE A 70 4.27 2.02 -30.73
C ILE A 70 3.57 3.11 -31.56
N ARG A 71 2.42 3.59 -31.12
CA ARG A 71 1.71 4.70 -31.79
C ARG A 71 2.59 5.96 -31.83
N LEU A 72 3.28 6.28 -30.74
CA LEU A 72 4.19 7.41 -30.67
C LEU A 72 5.38 7.22 -31.61
N ILE A 73 6.05 6.06 -31.55
CA ILE A 73 7.19 5.72 -32.40
C ILE A 73 6.80 5.75 -33.88
N ALA A 74 5.64 5.18 -34.22
CA ALA A 74 5.13 5.19 -35.60
C ALA A 74 4.88 6.62 -36.11
N ARG A 75 4.27 7.47 -35.27
CA ARG A 75 4.05 8.88 -35.61
C ARG A 75 5.37 9.62 -35.85
N ASP A 76 6.35 9.42 -34.97
CA ASP A 76 7.65 10.10 -35.05
C ASP A 76 8.44 9.66 -36.30
N ASN A 77 8.24 8.41 -36.75
CA ASN A 77 8.79 7.88 -38.00
C ASN A 77 7.88 8.09 -39.21
N SER A 78 6.79 8.85 -39.08
CA SER A 78 5.79 9.09 -40.14
C SER A 78 5.28 7.81 -40.79
N ALA A 79 5.08 6.76 -39.98
CA ALA A 79 4.52 5.47 -40.39
C ALA A 79 3.04 5.40 -40.05
N LYS A 80 2.23 4.90 -41.02
CA LYS A 80 0.82 4.71 -40.77
C LYS A 80 0.51 3.33 -40.24
N ILE A 81 -0.23 3.27 -39.15
CA ILE A 81 -0.73 2.06 -38.53
C ILE A 81 -2.13 1.81 -39.08
N ASN A 82 -2.37 0.62 -39.62
CA ASN A 82 -3.70 0.20 -40.09
C ASN A 82 -4.54 -0.30 -38.90
N GLN A 83 -3.96 -1.14 -38.05
CA GLN A 83 -4.68 -1.76 -36.93
C GLN A 83 -3.72 -2.14 -35.82
N ILE A 84 -4.16 -2.03 -34.59
CA ILE A 84 -3.52 -2.60 -33.39
C ILE A 84 -4.54 -3.52 -32.71
N ILE A 85 -4.15 -4.76 -32.51
CA ILE A 85 -4.94 -5.76 -31.79
C ILE A 85 -4.15 -6.10 -30.53
N VAL A 86 -4.73 -5.88 -29.37
CA VAL A 86 -4.17 -6.26 -28.06
C VAL A 86 -4.88 -7.52 -27.62
N ASN A 87 -4.13 -8.62 -27.47
CA ASN A 87 -4.61 -9.88 -26.93
C ASN A 87 -4.10 -10.02 -25.49
N GLU A 88 -4.42 -11.11 -24.81
CA GLU A 88 -3.99 -11.36 -23.43
C GLU A 88 -2.45 -11.45 -23.24
N ASN A 89 -1.70 -11.89 -24.25
CA ASN A 89 -0.26 -12.13 -24.15
C ASN A 89 0.59 -11.46 -25.22
N ASP A 90 -0.04 -10.86 -26.22
CA ASP A 90 0.67 -10.23 -27.35
C ASP A 90 -0.08 -9.02 -27.92
N ILE A 91 0.67 -8.23 -28.66
CA ILE A 91 0.13 -7.13 -29.47
C ILE A 91 0.49 -7.41 -30.93
N ILE A 92 -0.47 -7.29 -31.80
CA ILE A 92 -0.29 -7.38 -33.24
C ILE A 92 -0.55 -6.02 -33.84
N VAL A 93 0.50 -5.43 -34.41
CA VAL A 93 0.43 -4.12 -35.08
C VAL A 93 0.62 -4.30 -36.58
N SER A 94 -0.37 -3.87 -37.37
CA SER A 94 -0.34 -3.92 -38.83
C SER A 94 -0.02 -2.53 -39.40
N PHE A 95 0.95 -2.46 -40.31
CA PHE A 95 1.41 -1.22 -40.92
C PHE A 95 1.05 -1.16 -42.41
N GLU A 96 0.89 0.05 -42.94
CA GLU A 96 0.68 0.26 -44.36
C GLU A 96 1.97 0.06 -45.18
N ASP A 97 3.12 0.55 -44.64
CA ASP A 97 4.44 0.52 -45.31
C ASP A 97 5.41 -0.48 -44.62
N LYS A 98 5.80 -1.51 -45.37
CA LYS A 98 6.74 -2.54 -44.93
C LYS A 98 8.13 -1.99 -44.57
N ASN A 99 8.57 -0.96 -45.28
CA ASN A 99 9.96 -0.49 -45.16
C ASN A 99 10.24 0.17 -43.81
N LYS A 100 9.22 0.74 -43.16
CA LYS A 100 9.34 1.43 -41.88
C LYS A 100 9.23 0.52 -40.67
N ILE A 101 8.77 -0.72 -40.84
CA ILE A 101 8.54 -1.65 -39.72
C ILE A 101 9.83 -1.96 -38.98
N ASN A 102 10.95 -2.13 -39.69
CA ASN A 102 12.24 -2.40 -39.09
C ASN A 102 12.76 -1.23 -38.23
N GLU A 103 12.54 0.00 -38.65
CA GLU A 103 12.90 1.19 -37.89
C GLU A 103 12.08 1.29 -36.59
N ILE A 104 10.77 1.04 -36.70
CA ILE A 104 9.86 1.03 -35.55
C ILE A 104 10.23 -0.09 -34.58
N LYS A 105 10.48 -1.32 -35.09
CA LYS A 105 10.93 -2.45 -34.28
C LYS A 105 12.22 -2.11 -33.52
N ASN A 106 13.21 -1.51 -34.20
CA ASN A 106 14.49 -1.16 -33.58
C ASN A 106 14.32 -0.07 -32.53
N SER A 107 13.52 0.97 -32.81
CA SER A 107 13.21 2.03 -31.84
C SER A 107 12.47 1.48 -30.62
N PHE A 108 11.51 0.59 -30.82
CA PHE A 108 10.78 -0.08 -29.76
C PHE A 108 11.71 -0.98 -28.93
N PHE A 109 12.56 -1.77 -29.57
CA PHE A 109 13.53 -2.64 -28.89
C PHE A 109 14.58 -1.87 -28.08
N GLN A 110 14.97 -0.68 -28.52
CA GLN A 110 15.85 0.19 -27.72
C GLN A 110 15.19 0.64 -26.41
N MET A 111 13.87 0.86 -26.43
CA MET A 111 13.10 1.27 -25.26
C MET A 111 12.77 0.07 -24.35
N TYR A 112 12.44 -1.09 -24.94
CA TYR A 112 11.99 -2.29 -24.25
C TYR A 112 12.84 -3.51 -24.63
N ARG A 113 14.06 -3.60 -24.10
CA ARG A 113 15.06 -4.61 -24.47
C ARG A 113 14.70 -6.05 -24.12
N SER A 114 13.81 -6.24 -23.16
CA SER A 114 13.43 -7.56 -22.62
C SER A 114 12.15 -8.12 -23.22
N VAL A 115 11.62 -7.52 -24.29
CA VAL A 115 10.37 -7.92 -24.92
C VAL A 115 10.66 -8.60 -26.24
N SER A 116 10.02 -9.75 -26.47
CA SER A 116 10.17 -10.50 -27.73
C SER A 116 9.37 -9.85 -28.86
N THR A 117 10.04 -9.58 -29.99
CA THR A 117 9.39 -9.01 -31.17
C THR A 117 9.57 -9.92 -32.39
N GLN A 118 8.50 -10.24 -33.07
CA GLN A 118 8.47 -11.01 -34.31
C GLN A 118 7.90 -10.19 -35.46
N LEU A 119 8.44 -10.38 -36.65
CA LEU A 119 7.93 -9.74 -37.88
C LEU A 119 7.30 -10.82 -38.76
N GLU A 120 6.03 -10.62 -39.13
CA GLU A 120 5.30 -11.45 -40.09
C GLU A 120 4.69 -10.56 -41.15
N ASP A 121 5.22 -10.60 -42.36
CA ASP A 121 4.78 -9.76 -43.49
C ASP A 121 4.73 -8.25 -43.15
N ASN A 122 3.54 -7.70 -42.97
CA ASN A 122 3.27 -6.31 -42.60
C ASN A 122 2.91 -6.13 -41.13
N LYS A 123 3.16 -7.14 -40.31
CA LYS A 123 2.74 -7.15 -38.89
C LYS A 123 3.96 -7.24 -37.99
N LEU A 124 4.00 -6.39 -36.98
CA LEU A 124 4.89 -6.48 -35.86
C LEU A 124 4.14 -7.14 -34.70
N ILE A 125 4.60 -8.31 -34.29
CA ILE A 125 4.03 -9.03 -33.16
C ILE A 125 4.98 -8.84 -31.97
N ILE A 126 4.43 -8.36 -30.87
CA ILE A 126 5.16 -8.11 -29.61
C ILE A 126 4.59 -9.03 -28.57
N LYS A 127 5.45 -9.88 -27.99
CA LYS A 127 5.07 -10.84 -26.97
C LYS A 127 5.79 -10.56 -25.67
N ILE A 128 5.04 -10.64 -24.58
CA ILE A 128 5.60 -10.66 -23.23
C ILE A 128 6.07 -12.09 -22.97
N ASP A 129 7.40 -12.31 -22.93
CA ASP A 129 7.96 -13.62 -22.63
C ASP A 129 7.90 -13.95 -21.11
N ASP A 130 8.16 -15.21 -20.77
CA ASP A 130 8.08 -15.68 -19.37
C ASP A 130 9.12 -15.01 -18.47
N MET A 131 10.27 -14.60 -19.03
CA MET A 131 11.32 -13.93 -18.27
C MET A 131 10.89 -12.51 -17.92
N TYR A 132 10.29 -11.79 -18.86
CA TYR A 132 9.74 -10.46 -18.63
C TYR A 132 8.56 -10.50 -17.66
N LYS A 133 7.63 -11.46 -17.82
CA LYS A 133 6.52 -11.69 -16.87
C LYS A 133 7.06 -11.90 -15.45
N LYS A 134 8.08 -12.73 -15.28
CA LYS A 134 8.69 -12.97 -13.97
C LYS A 134 9.31 -11.70 -13.38
N THR A 135 9.98 -10.89 -14.21
CA THR A 135 10.60 -9.63 -13.76
C THR A 135 9.53 -8.65 -13.28
N ILE A 136 8.46 -8.44 -14.05
CA ILE A 136 7.32 -7.59 -13.67
C ILE A 136 6.66 -8.13 -12.39
N GLN A 137 6.39 -9.43 -12.32
CA GLN A 137 5.80 -10.07 -11.15
C GLN A 137 6.62 -9.84 -9.88
N ASP A 138 7.93 -10.11 -9.91
CA ASP A 138 8.80 -9.94 -8.74
C ASP A 138 8.90 -8.47 -8.32
N SER A 139 8.96 -7.56 -9.27
CA SER A 139 8.92 -6.12 -9.01
C SER A 139 7.60 -5.67 -8.40
N ALA A 140 6.49 -6.10 -8.98
CA ALA A 140 5.14 -5.75 -8.49
C ALA A 140 4.90 -6.26 -7.07
N ILE A 141 5.29 -7.50 -6.77
CA ILE A 141 5.13 -8.06 -5.41
C ILE A 141 6.00 -7.31 -4.41
N LYS A 142 7.26 -6.99 -4.77
CA LYS A 142 8.16 -6.23 -3.89
C LYS A 142 7.59 -4.84 -3.60
N GLN A 143 7.13 -4.14 -4.62
CA GLN A 143 6.51 -2.82 -4.47
C GLN A 143 5.22 -2.90 -3.67
N SER A 144 4.35 -3.90 -3.93
CA SER A 144 3.12 -4.11 -3.17
C SER A 144 3.40 -4.37 -1.69
N LEU A 145 4.43 -5.17 -1.36
CA LEU A 145 4.84 -5.39 0.03
C LEU A 145 5.22 -4.08 0.74
N GLU A 146 6.00 -3.23 0.09
CA GLU A 146 6.40 -1.94 0.66
C GLU A 146 5.21 -0.99 0.85
N ILE A 147 4.30 -0.94 -0.12
CA ILE A 147 3.10 -0.11 -0.04
C ILE A 147 2.14 -0.62 1.04
N VAL A 148 1.89 -1.94 1.09
CA VAL A 148 1.07 -2.55 2.15
C VAL A 148 1.65 -2.23 3.52
N ARG A 149 2.97 -2.36 3.69
CA ARG A 149 3.64 -2.00 4.95
C ARG A 149 3.39 -0.55 5.32
N LYS A 150 3.62 0.39 4.40
CA LYS A 150 3.38 1.81 4.65
C LYS A 150 1.92 2.09 5.03
N ARG A 151 0.95 1.48 4.34
CA ARG A 151 -0.48 1.66 4.64
C ARG A 151 -0.83 1.17 6.04
N ILE A 152 -0.28 0.03 6.44
CA ILE A 152 -0.50 -0.57 7.75
C ILE A 152 0.19 0.23 8.86
N ASP A 153 1.45 0.64 8.66
CA ASP A 153 2.18 1.48 9.61
C ASP A 153 1.45 2.81 9.87
N GLU A 154 0.96 3.43 8.80
CA GLU A 154 0.17 4.68 8.86
C GLU A 154 -1.21 4.50 9.52
N SER A 155 -1.78 3.29 9.45
CA SER A 155 -3.04 2.96 10.14
C SER A 155 -2.90 2.84 11.65
N GLY A 156 -1.67 2.85 12.17
CA GLY A 156 -1.37 2.74 13.59
C GLY A 156 -1.40 1.31 14.14
N THR A 157 -1.42 0.30 13.27
CA THR A 157 -1.34 -1.11 13.68
C THR A 157 0.05 -1.43 14.22
N LYS A 158 0.12 -2.00 15.43
CA LYS A 158 1.39 -2.36 16.07
C LYS A 158 1.87 -3.72 15.57
N GLU A 159 3.15 -3.76 15.19
CA GLU A 159 3.89 -4.98 14.83
C GLU A 159 3.19 -5.93 13.85
N PRO A 160 2.81 -5.44 12.66
CA PRO A 160 2.23 -6.29 11.65
C PRO A 160 3.28 -7.27 11.11
N LEU A 161 2.93 -8.55 10.94
CA LEU A 161 3.74 -9.48 10.17
C LEU A 161 3.33 -9.39 8.70
N ILE A 162 4.22 -8.89 7.86
CA ILE A 162 3.98 -8.73 6.41
C ILE A 162 5.08 -9.45 5.66
N GLN A 163 4.72 -10.50 4.91
CA GLN A 163 5.69 -11.30 4.17
C GLN A 163 5.13 -11.83 2.86
N ARG A 164 6.02 -12.10 1.91
CA ARG A 164 5.67 -12.76 0.65
C ARG A 164 5.27 -14.22 0.92
N SER A 165 4.16 -14.64 0.33
CA SER A 165 3.67 -16.02 0.35
C SER A 165 3.59 -16.60 -1.06
N GLY A 166 4.54 -17.45 -1.44
CA GLY A 166 4.60 -18.01 -2.79
C GLY A 166 4.96 -16.99 -3.87
N LYS A 167 4.39 -17.18 -5.09
CA LYS A 167 4.76 -16.40 -6.28
C LYS A 167 4.00 -15.07 -6.41
N LYS A 168 2.75 -14.98 -5.97
CA LYS A 168 1.86 -13.83 -6.20
C LYS A 168 1.05 -13.37 -4.99
N ARG A 169 1.37 -13.88 -3.79
CA ARG A 169 0.60 -13.60 -2.58
C ARG A 169 1.43 -12.89 -1.53
N ILE A 170 0.73 -12.13 -0.70
CA ILE A 170 1.24 -11.43 0.48
C ILE A 170 0.44 -11.92 1.68
N LEU A 171 1.15 -12.43 2.68
CA LEU A 171 0.61 -12.79 3.98
C LEU A 171 0.68 -11.56 4.89
N LEU A 172 -0.44 -11.26 5.54
CA LEU A 172 -0.57 -10.17 6.47
C LEU A 172 -1.21 -10.68 7.76
N GLN A 173 -0.53 -10.47 8.89
CA GLN A 173 -1.09 -10.72 10.22
C GLN A 173 -1.09 -9.41 11.01
N LEU A 174 -2.24 -9.07 11.57
CA LEU A 174 -2.51 -7.81 12.24
C LEU A 174 -3.01 -8.09 13.68
N PRO A 175 -2.08 -8.29 14.63
CA PRO A 175 -2.46 -8.51 16.02
C PRO A 175 -3.15 -7.29 16.61
N GLY A 176 -4.20 -7.50 17.39
CA GLY A 176 -4.88 -6.45 18.14
C GLY A 176 -5.62 -5.39 17.32
N VAL A 177 -5.83 -5.61 16.01
CA VAL A 177 -6.61 -4.70 15.16
C VAL A 177 -8.06 -4.69 15.61
N LYS A 178 -8.58 -3.49 15.88
CA LYS A 178 -9.97 -3.26 16.34
C LYS A 178 -10.96 -3.19 15.18
N ASP A 179 -10.51 -2.70 14.03
CA ASP A 179 -11.31 -2.50 12.82
C ASP A 179 -10.64 -3.15 11.59
N PRO A 180 -10.88 -4.46 11.38
CA PRO A 180 -10.33 -5.16 10.21
C PRO A 180 -10.95 -4.68 8.89
N GLU A 181 -12.22 -4.23 8.90
CA GLU A 181 -12.90 -3.78 7.67
C GLU A 181 -12.22 -2.54 7.07
N ARG A 182 -11.92 -1.56 7.90
CA ARG A 182 -11.17 -0.37 7.46
C ARG A 182 -9.82 -0.74 6.84
N ILE A 183 -9.11 -1.70 7.42
CA ILE A 183 -7.82 -2.16 6.86
C ILE A 183 -8.04 -2.82 5.50
N LYS A 184 -9.09 -3.63 5.34
CA LYS A 184 -9.43 -4.25 4.05
C LYS A 184 -9.76 -3.19 3.00
N GLU A 185 -10.51 -2.15 3.34
CA GLU A 185 -10.78 -1.04 2.43
C GLU A 185 -9.51 -0.29 2.02
N LEU A 186 -8.60 0.00 2.96
CA LEU A 186 -7.31 0.62 2.67
C LEU A 186 -6.42 -0.25 1.76
N LEU A 187 -6.48 -1.57 1.90
CA LEU A 187 -5.68 -2.49 1.09
C LEU A 187 -6.32 -2.78 -0.27
N GLY A 188 -7.64 -2.75 -0.38
CA GLY A 188 -8.37 -3.03 -1.61
C GLY A 188 -8.27 -1.93 -2.66
N LYS A 189 -7.98 -0.67 -2.26
CA LYS A 189 -7.83 0.46 -3.19
C LYS A 189 -6.43 0.48 -3.78
N THR A 190 -6.33 0.64 -5.12
CA THR A 190 -5.01 0.78 -5.77
C THR A 190 -4.39 2.14 -5.47
N ALA A 191 -5.21 3.17 -5.29
CA ALA A 191 -4.81 4.56 -5.03
C ALA A 191 -4.00 5.19 -6.17
N LYS A 192 -4.32 4.85 -7.42
CA LYS A 192 -3.72 5.43 -8.62
C LYS A 192 -4.31 6.83 -8.85
N LEU A 193 -3.62 7.85 -8.35
CA LEU A 193 -4.01 9.24 -8.52
C LEU A 193 -3.43 9.80 -9.83
N THR A 194 -4.29 10.43 -10.64
CA THR A 194 -3.88 11.08 -11.88
C THR A 194 -4.62 12.40 -12.07
N PHE A 195 -3.98 13.36 -12.75
CA PHE A 195 -4.55 14.67 -13.05
C PHE A 195 -4.77 14.79 -14.56
N HIS A 196 -5.99 15.18 -14.97
CA HIS A 196 -6.39 15.27 -16.36
C HIS A 196 -7.13 16.59 -16.63
N LEU A 197 -6.93 17.17 -17.82
CA LEU A 197 -7.75 18.29 -18.26
C LEU A 197 -9.14 17.79 -18.67
N VAL A 198 -10.16 18.51 -18.25
CA VAL A 198 -11.54 18.30 -18.68
C VAL A 198 -11.77 18.97 -20.03
N ASP A 199 -12.45 18.30 -20.93
CA ASP A 199 -12.92 18.86 -22.20
C ASP A 199 -14.39 19.27 -22.06
N ASP A 200 -14.60 20.52 -21.69
CA ASP A 200 -15.93 21.09 -21.51
C ASP A 200 -16.62 21.47 -22.85
N GLU A 201 -15.87 21.47 -23.96
CA GLU A 201 -16.39 21.90 -25.28
C GLU A 201 -17.15 20.79 -25.99
N ASN A 202 -16.74 19.52 -25.86
CA ASN A 202 -17.28 18.38 -26.59
C ASN A 202 -18.42 17.66 -25.83
N THR A 203 -19.43 18.39 -25.39
CA THR A 203 -20.60 17.82 -24.67
C THR A 203 -21.39 16.79 -25.46
N SER A 204 -21.34 16.86 -26.79
CA SER A 204 -21.97 15.88 -27.67
C SER A 204 -21.39 14.47 -27.53
N ALA A 205 -20.09 14.35 -27.26
CA ALA A 205 -19.43 13.08 -27.04
C ALA A 205 -19.88 12.42 -25.71
N LEU A 206 -20.08 13.23 -24.65
CA LEU A 206 -20.64 12.77 -23.37
C LEU A 206 -22.05 12.22 -23.53
N ASN A 207 -22.91 12.94 -24.26
CA ASN A 207 -24.30 12.52 -24.51
C ASN A 207 -24.37 11.23 -25.35
N ALA A 208 -23.47 11.06 -26.30
CA ALA A 208 -23.36 9.85 -27.12
C ALA A 208 -22.66 8.68 -26.35
N ASN A 209 -22.05 8.95 -25.22
CA ASN A 209 -21.20 8.00 -24.48
C ASN A 209 -20.10 7.37 -25.34
N ILE A 210 -19.54 8.14 -26.27
CA ILE A 210 -18.49 7.74 -27.19
C ILE A 210 -17.31 8.69 -27.00
N ALA A 211 -16.18 8.15 -26.47
CA ALA A 211 -14.97 8.93 -26.28
C ALA A 211 -14.26 9.15 -27.63
N PRO A 212 -13.99 10.41 -28.04
CA PRO A 212 -13.16 10.71 -29.19
C PRO A 212 -11.72 10.20 -28.99
N PHE A 213 -10.98 10.11 -30.08
CA PHE A 213 -9.58 9.69 -30.02
C PHE A 213 -8.76 10.58 -29.09
N GLY A 214 -8.00 9.97 -28.18
CA GLY A 214 -7.18 10.68 -27.19
C GLY A 214 -7.97 11.23 -25.99
N LYS A 215 -9.26 10.91 -25.89
CA LYS A 215 -10.13 11.25 -24.76
C LYS A 215 -10.61 9.99 -24.05
N MET A 216 -11.11 10.14 -22.84
CA MET A 216 -11.77 9.09 -22.06
C MET A 216 -12.98 9.68 -21.32
N ILE A 217 -14.00 8.88 -21.13
CA ILE A 217 -15.18 9.24 -20.33
C ILE A 217 -15.00 8.59 -18.97
N VAL A 218 -15.09 9.39 -17.91
CA VAL A 218 -14.90 8.95 -16.52
C VAL A 218 -16.09 9.41 -15.70
N ASN A 219 -16.59 8.54 -14.83
CA ASN A 219 -17.71 8.84 -13.93
C ASN A 219 -17.22 9.64 -12.71
N ASP A 220 -18.13 10.39 -12.13
CA ASP A 220 -17.94 11.01 -10.80
C ASP A 220 -18.00 9.95 -9.70
N ILE A 221 -17.24 10.13 -8.62
CA ILE A 221 -17.19 9.18 -7.49
C ILE A 221 -18.51 9.17 -6.67
N TYR A 222 -19.25 10.26 -6.67
CA TYR A 222 -20.47 10.45 -5.86
C TYR A 222 -21.75 10.26 -6.63
N ASP A 223 -21.74 10.43 -7.97
CA ASP A 223 -22.92 10.31 -8.83
C ASP A 223 -22.53 9.70 -10.18
N ASP A 224 -22.93 8.46 -10.41
CA ASP A 224 -22.68 7.72 -11.67
C ASP A 224 -23.32 8.37 -12.91
N ASN A 225 -24.29 9.26 -12.72
CA ASN A 225 -24.92 10.00 -13.81
C ASN A 225 -24.06 11.17 -14.30
N ILE A 226 -23.14 11.65 -13.45
CA ILE A 226 -22.22 12.72 -13.82
C ILE A 226 -20.98 12.10 -14.47
N LYS A 227 -20.74 12.50 -15.72
CA LYS A 227 -19.60 12.02 -16.50
C LYS A 227 -18.75 13.18 -16.96
N TYR A 228 -17.44 12.95 -16.99
CA TYR A 228 -16.45 13.90 -17.47
C TYR A 228 -15.77 13.36 -18.71
N LEU A 229 -15.60 14.20 -19.74
CA LEU A 229 -14.73 13.90 -20.86
C LEU A 229 -13.33 14.43 -20.55
N LEU A 230 -12.37 13.53 -20.39
CA LEU A 230 -11.02 13.86 -19.99
C LEU A 230 -10.02 13.59 -21.10
N ASN A 231 -8.93 14.34 -21.14
CA ASN A 231 -7.78 13.96 -21.96
C ASN A 231 -7.19 12.64 -21.43
N LYS A 232 -7.03 11.61 -22.29
CA LYS A 232 -6.52 10.28 -21.88
C LYS A 232 -5.12 10.36 -21.24
N ARG A 233 -4.27 11.25 -21.75
CA ARG A 233 -2.92 11.45 -21.21
C ARG A 233 -3.00 12.17 -19.88
N SER A 234 -2.52 11.52 -18.81
CA SER A 234 -2.34 12.16 -17.51
C SER A 234 -1.23 13.22 -17.58
N LEU A 235 -1.42 14.30 -16.87
CA LEU A 235 -0.48 15.43 -16.84
C LEU A 235 0.56 15.26 -15.75
N VAL A 236 0.12 14.82 -14.56
CA VAL A 236 0.94 14.48 -13.39
C VAL A 236 0.23 13.32 -12.70
N GLY A 237 0.97 12.43 -12.09
CA GLY A 237 0.43 11.30 -11.35
C GLY A 237 0.85 11.30 -9.87
N GLY A 238 0.31 10.33 -9.14
CA GLY A 238 0.60 10.13 -7.72
C GLY A 238 2.05 9.72 -7.44
N GLU A 239 2.80 9.27 -8.43
CA GLU A 239 4.22 8.92 -8.33
C GLU A 239 5.11 10.10 -7.95
N ASN A 240 4.66 11.33 -8.26
CA ASN A 240 5.35 12.56 -7.88
C ASN A 240 4.93 13.11 -6.51
N LEU A 241 4.02 12.45 -5.78
CA LEU A 241 3.60 12.87 -4.45
C LEU A 241 4.66 12.52 -3.39
N VAL A 242 5.02 13.52 -2.57
CA VAL A 242 5.93 13.35 -1.43
C VAL A 242 5.19 13.26 -0.12
N ASP A 243 4.09 14.01 0.01
CA ASP A 243 3.32 14.10 1.25
C ASP A 243 1.83 14.33 0.95
N ALA A 244 0.98 13.78 1.81
CA ALA A 244 -0.45 14.01 1.80
C ALA A 244 -0.99 13.96 3.23
N LYS A 245 -1.88 14.91 3.60
CA LYS A 245 -2.45 15.02 4.94
C LYS A 245 -3.92 15.39 4.87
N GLY A 246 -4.73 14.80 5.77
CA GLY A 246 -6.06 15.31 6.02
C GLY A 246 -5.98 16.77 6.48
N SER A 247 -6.81 17.62 5.91
CA SER A 247 -6.89 19.04 6.21
C SER A 247 -8.36 19.46 6.31
N PHE A 248 -8.59 20.70 6.73
CA PHE A 248 -9.93 21.27 6.79
C PHE A 248 -9.93 22.58 6.02
N ASP A 249 -10.77 22.66 5.00
CA ASP A 249 -11.03 23.88 4.25
C ASP A 249 -12.27 24.56 4.83
N GLN A 250 -12.23 25.88 4.96
CA GLN A 250 -13.34 26.65 5.59
C GLN A 250 -14.61 26.66 4.72
N THR A 251 -14.47 26.47 3.42
CA THR A 251 -15.56 26.51 2.44
C THR A 251 -16.09 25.13 2.11
N GLU A 252 -15.16 24.18 1.89
CA GLU A 252 -15.46 22.84 1.35
C GLU A 252 -15.47 21.75 2.45
N GLY A 253 -15.03 22.07 3.69
CA GLY A 253 -14.98 21.12 4.80
C GLY A 253 -13.74 20.27 4.83
N HIS A 254 -13.90 18.95 5.10
CA HIS A 254 -12.76 18.04 5.14
C HIS A 254 -12.16 17.84 3.73
N ALA A 255 -10.83 17.95 3.65
CA ALA A 255 -10.07 17.94 2.41
C ALA A 255 -8.74 17.19 2.60
N VAL A 256 -8.02 16.93 1.52
CA VAL A 256 -6.68 16.34 1.57
C VAL A 256 -5.69 17.33 0.95
N SER A 257 -4.77 17.86 1.76
CA SER A 257 -3.64 18.63 1.25
C SER A 257 -2.56 17.68 0.75
N PHE A 258 -1.94 18.03 -0.37
CA PHE A 258 -0.85 17.24 -0.95
C PHE A 258 0.31 18.12 -1.37
N ARG A 259 1.49 17.49 -1.53
CA ARG A 259 2.69 18.14 -2.01
C ARG A 259 3.48 17.21 -2.94
N PHE A 260 3.85 17.75 -4.10
CA PHE A 260 4.71 17.08 -5.08
C PHE A 260 6.20 17.22 -4.75
N ASP A 261 7.01 16.36 -5.34
CA ASP A 261 8.45 16.51 -5.44
C ASP A 261 8.81 17.67 -6.39
N THR A 262 10.09 17.94 -6.57
CA THR A 262 10.57 19.03 -7.43
C THR A 262 10.16 18.89 -8.89
N GLU A 263 10.17 17.66 -9.41
CA GLU A 263 9.79 17.38 -10.80
C GLU A 263 8.27 17.53 -11.00
N GLY A 264 7.47 16.96 -10.11
CA GLY A 264 6.02 17.09 -10.11
C GLY A 264 5.57 18.54 -9.94
N ALA A 265 6.23 19.28 -9.04
CA ALA A 265 5.96 20.72 -8.83
C ALA A 265 6.20 21.55 -10.10
N GLN A 266 7.30 21.31 -10.81
CA GLN A 266 7.59 21.99 -12.08
C GLN A 266 6.57 21.64 -13.16
N LYS A 267 6.23 20.33 -13.32
CA LYS A 267 5.21 19.86 -14.27
C LYS A 267 3.85 20.48 -13.94
N PHE A 268 3.44 20.41 -12.68
CA PHE A 268 2.15 20.92 -12.21
C PHE A 268 2.04 22.44 -12.36
N GLY A 269 3.12 23.16 -12.01
CA GLY A 269 3.21 24.61 -12.19
C GLY A 269 3.06 25.02 -13.65
N LYS A 270 3.75 24.34 -14.58
CA LYS A 270 3.63 24.60 -16.02
C LYS A 270 2.22 24.30 -16.53
N ILE A 271 1.67 23.14 -16.17
CA ILE A 271 0.33 22.71 -16.60
C ILE A 271 -0.73 23.68 -16.13
N THR A 272 -0.69 24.10 -14.86
CA THR A 272 -1.66 25.05 -14.31
C THR A 272 -1.50 26.46 -14.89
N SER A 273 -0.26 26.85 -15.25
CA SER A 273 -0.01 28.13 -15.93
C SER A 273 -0.57 28.17 -17.36
N ASP A 274 -0.37 27.06 -18.10
CA ASP A 274 -0.80 26.96 -19.49
C ASP A 274 -2.35 26.78 -19.62
N ASN A 275 -3.03 26.42 -18.53
CA ASN A 275 -4.45 26.05 -18.53
C ASN A 275 -5.30 26.81 -17.51
N VAL A 276 -4.94 28.07 -17.19
CA VAL A 276 -5.76 28.93 -16.34
C VAL A 276 -7.15 29.13 -16.95
N GLY A 277 -8.18 28.96 -16.14
CA GLY A 277 -9.58 29.00 -16.57
C GLY A 277 -10.18 27.66 -16.97
N ASN A 278 -9.38 26.65 -17.27
CA ASN A 278 -9.84 25.29 -17.59
C ASN A 278 -10.08 24.47 -16.29
N ARG A 279 -10.84 23.37 -16.43
CA ARG A 279 -11.08 22.45 -15.32
C ARG A 279 -10.00 21.36 -15.28
N LEU A 280 -9.52 21.07 -14.07
CA LEU A 280 -8.55 20.02 -13.82
C LEU A 280 -9.20 18.91 -12.99
N ALA A 281 -9.44 17.77 -13.61
CA ALA A 281 -9.98 16.61 -12.91
C ALA A 281 -8.91 15.88 -12.12
N VAL A 282 -9.22 15.55 -10.88
CA VAL A 282 -8.46 14.66 -10.00
C VAL A 282 -9.13 13.30 -10.06
N VAL A 283 -8.44 12.32 -10.64
CA VAL A 283 -8.94 10.96 -10.87
C VAL A 283 -8.20 10.00 -9.94
N LEU A 284 -8.97 9.21 -9.20
CA LEU A 284 -8.45 8.15 -8.33
C LEU A 284 -9.07 6.81 -8.76
N ASP A 285 -8.24 5.84 -9.07
CA ASP A 285 -8.67 4.49 -9.46
C ASP A 285 -9.73 4.50 -10.59
N GLY A 286 -9.60 5.43 -11.54
CA GLY A 286 -10.48 5.52 -12.69
C GLY A 286 -11.80 6.26 -12.46
N VAL A 287 -12.01 6.91 -11.31
CA VAL A 287 -13.18 7.77 -11.03
C VAL A 287 -12.74 9.19 -10.66
N VAL A 288 -13.55 10.18 -11.04
CA VAL A 288 -13.28 11.59 -10.72
C VAL A 288 -13.71 11.89 -9.30
N ILE A 289 -12.76 12.33 -8.44
CA ILE A 289 -13.05 12.82 -7.09
C ILE A 289 -13.57 14.24 -7.14
N THR A 290 -12.89 15.09 -7.91
CA THR A 290 -13.20 16.53 -8.04
C THR A 290 -12.62 17.05 -9.35
N ALA A 291 -13.23 18.10 -9.89
CA ALA A 291 -12.77 18.73 -11.12
C ALA A 291 -12.87 20.27 -11.02
N PRO A 292 -12.04 20.89 -10.14
CA PRO A 292 -12.05 22.33 -9.94
C PRO A 292 -11.53 23.08 -11.15
N ARG A 293 -11.90 24.37 -11.24
CA ARG A 293 -11.34 25.31 -12.23
C ARG A 293 -10.00 25.84 -11.74
N ILE A 294 -9.02 25.93 -12.63
CA ILE A 294 -7.72 26.50 -12.34
C ILE A 294 -7.87 28.04 -12.31
N ASN A 295 -7.87 28.62 -11.13
CA ASN A 295 -8.05 30.07 -10.97
C ASN A 295 -6.73 30.86 -11.16
N SER A 296 -5.60 30.24 -10.82
CA SER A 296 -4.26 30.82 -10.96
C SER A 296 -3.21 29.73 -11.08
N PRO A 297 -1.99 30.06 -11.61
CA PRO A 297 -0.89 29.11 -11.66
C PRO A 297 -0.49 28.60 -10.27
N ILE A 298 -0.31 27.28 -10.14
CA ILE A 298 0.08 26.64 -8.87
C ILE A 298 1.55 26.23 -8.96
N THR A 299 2.45 27.17 -8.77
CA THR A 299 3.91 26.97 -8.92
C THR A 299 4.58 26.38 -7.68
N GLY A 300 3.91 26.39 -6.53
CA GLY A 300 4.44 25.89 -5.26
C GLY A 300 4.42 24.35 -5.12
N GLY A 301 3.86 23.62 -6.09
CA GLY A 301 3.78 22.17 -6.08
C GLY A 301 2.92 21.57 -4.96
N SER A 302 2.08 22.38 -4.32
CA SER A 302 1.15 21.94 -3.28
C SER A 302 -0.29 22.28 -3.70
N GLY A 303 -1.24 21.44 -3.31
CA GLY A 303 -2.64 21.65 -3.60
C GLY A 303 -3.53 21.01 -2.54
N ILE A 304 -4.83 21.20 -2.71
CA ILE A 304 -5.85 20.63 -1.85
C ILE A 304 -6.85 19.90 -2.74
N ILE A 305 -7.13 18.65 -2.40
CA ILE A 305 -8.20 17.85 -3.02
C ILE A 305 -9.42 18.03 -2.13
N THR A 306 -10.43 18.69 -2.66
CA THR A 306 -11.72 18.88 -2.01
C THR A 306 -12.72 17.85 -2.54
N GLY A 307 -13.73 17.53 -1.74
CA GLY A 307 -14.77 16.57 -2.08
C GLY A 307 -15.73 16.42 -0.91
N ASN A 308 -16.74 15.57 -1.06
CA ASN A 308 -17.68 15.29 0.03
C ASN A 308 -17.08 14.28 1.02
N PHE A 309 -15.94 14.65 1.64
CA PHE A 309 -15.24 13.81 2.61
C PHE A 309 -15.73 14.02 4.02
N ASN A 310 -15.84 12.96 4.79
CA ASN A 310 -15.80 13.07 6.24
C ASN A 310 -14.34 13.09 6.76
N ALA A 311 -14.13 13.27 8.06
CA ALA A 311 -12.77 13.34 8.63
C ALA A 311 -11.98 12.04 8.42
N GLN A 312 -12.66 10.90 8.49
CA GLN A 312 -12.05 9.58 8.31
C GLN A 312 -11.67 9.35 6.83
N ASP A 313 -12.57 9.68 5.90
CA ASP A 313 -12.32 9.53 4.46
C ASP A 313 -11.11 10.36 4.02
N ALA A 314 -11.02 11.62 4.49
CA ALA A 314 -9.89 12.49 4.21
C ALA A 314 -8.57 11.93 4.79
N SER A 315 -8.63 11.38 6.01
CA SER A 315 -7.48 10.73 6.64
C SER A 315 -7.04 9.48 5.87
N ASP A 316 -7.98 8.63 5.49
CA ASP A 316 -7.71 7.38 4.79
C ASP A 316 -7.19 7.63 3.37
N LEU A 317 -7.76 8.61 2.66
CA LEU A 317 -7.23 9.04 1.37
C LEU A 317 -5.80 9.61 1.50
N ALA A 318 -5.52 10.39 2.54
CA ALA A 318 -4.17 10.88 2.79
C ALA A 318 -3.17 9.74 3.05
N VAL A 319 -3.54 8.72 3.80
CA VAL A 319 -2.73 7.50 4.01
C VAL A 319 -2.46 6.81 2.69
N LEU A 320 -3.49 6.59 1.87
CA LEU A 320 -3.39 5.95 0.56
C LEU A 320 -2.43 6.69 -0.37
N LEU A 321 -2.58 8.01 -0.47
CA LEU A 321 -1.75 8.85 -1.33
C LEU A 321 -0.29 8.90 -0.87
N ARG A 322 -0.04 8.97 0.44
CA ARG A 322 1.30 9.00 1.03
C ARG A 322 2.02 7.66 0.90
N ALA A 323 1.29 6.55 1.04
CA ALA A 323 1.84 5.21 0.85
C ALA A 323 2.16 4.92 -0.62
N GLY A 324 1.44 5.55 -1.54
CA GLY A 324 1.57 5.39 -2.98
C GLY A 324 0.61 4.36 -3.58
N ALA A 325 0.58 4.36 -4.93
CA ALA A 325 -0.28 3.47 -5.70
C ALA A 325 0.26 2.05 -5.76
N LEU A 326 -0.61 1.06 -5.55
CA LEU A 326 -0.31 -0.34 -5.82
C LEU A 326 -0.10 -0.56 -7.33
N PRO A 327 0.89 -1.34 -7.74
CA PRO A 327 1.13 -1.65 -9.14
C PRO A 327 0.01 -2.50 -9.78
N ALA A 328 -0.71 -3.26 -8.96
CA ALA A 328 -1.90 -4.01 -9.35
C ALA A 328 -2.86 -4.12 -8.16
N PRO A 329 -4.16 -4.34 -8.40
CA PRO A 329 -5.12 -4.59 -7.34
C PRO A 329 -4.73 -5.79 -6.46
N LEU A 330 -5.07 -5.72 -5.18
CA LEU A 330 -4.94 -6.82 -4.24
C LEU A 330 -6.32 -7.42 -3.97
N GLU A 331 -6.42 -8.73 -4.11
CA GLU A 331 -7.63 -9.49 -3.78
C GLU A 331 -7.40 -10.30 -2.51
N ILE A 332 -8.38 -10.27 -1.58
CA ILE A 332 -8.33 -11.06 -0.36
C ILE A 332 -8.78 -12.49 -0.70
N VAL A 333 -7.83 -13.42 -0.70
CA VAL A 333 -8.08 -14.84 -1.02
C VAL A 333 -8.48 -15.63 0.21
N GLU A 334 -7.92 -15.25 1.36
CA GLU A 334 -8.22 -15.89 2.64
C GLU A 334 -8.25 -14.85 3.74
N GLU A 335 -9.24 -14.95 4.59
CA GLU A 335 -9.42 -14.13 5.79
C GLU A 335 -9.72 -15.02 6.98
N ARG A 336 -9.00 -14.76 8.07
CA ARG A 336 -9.30 -15.35 9.38
C ARG A 336 -9.25 -14.26 10.42
N SER A 337 -10.34 -14.05 11.12
CA SER A 337 -10.41 -13.12 12.24
C SER A 337 -10.47 -13.89 13.56
N VAL A 338 -9.55 -13.56 14.45
CA VAL A 338 -9.57 -14.11 15.83
C VAL A 338 -10.13 -13.01 16.72
N GLY A 339 -11.30 -13.28 17.32
CA GLY A 339 -11.92 -12.33 18.23
C GLY A 339 -11.06 -12.13 19.49
N ALA A 340 -10.94 -10.88 19.94
CA ALA A 340 -10.20 -10.52 21.14
C ALA A 340 -10.64 -11.27 22.40
N GLY A 341 -11.91 -11.71 22.48
CA GLY A 341 -12.45 -12.48 23.59
C GLY A 341 -11.81 -13.86 23.72
N LEU A 342 -11.64 -14.58 22.62
CA LEU A 342 -11.00 -15.91 22.63
C LEU A 342 -9.53 -15.84 23.07
N GLY A 343 -8.83 -14.80 22.65
CA GLY A 343 -7.44 -14.54 23.09
C GLY A 343 -7.37 -14.21 24.57
N ALA A 344 -8.24 -13.33 25.09
CA ALA A 344 -8.30 -12.96 26.49
C ALA A 344 -8.59 -14.16 27.41
N ASP A 345 -9.52 -15.03 27.05
CA ASP A 345 -9.83 -16.25 27.81
C ASP A 345 -8.64 -17.22 27.83
N SER A 346 -7.96 -17.38 26.69
CA SER A 346 -6.74 -18.22 26.58
C SER A 346 -5.59 -17.68 27.43
N ILE A 347 -5.39 -16.36 27.45
CA ILE A 347 -4.39 -15.71 28.30
C ILE A 347 -4.74 -15.88 29.77
N ALA A 348 -6.03 -15.69 30.16
CA ALA A 348 -6.46 -15.85 31.55
C ALA A 348 -6.26 -17.28 32.02
N ALA A 349 -6.69 -18.27 31.24
CA ALA A 349 -6.47 -19.68 31.54
C ALA A 349 -4.98 -20.04 31.61
N GLY A 350 -4.18 -19.55 30.68
CA GLY A 350 -2.72 -19.76 30.63
C GLY A 350 -2.00 -19.14 31.83
N LYS A 351 -2.37 -17.92 32.26
CA LYS A 351 -1.83 -17.27 33.46
C LYS A 351 -2.13 -18.08 34.73
N ILE A 352 -3.39 -18.53 34.88
CA ILE A 352 -3.80 -19.35 36.04
C ILE A 352 -3.00 -20.66 36.05
N ALA A 353 -2.90 -21.36 34.93
CA ALA A 353 -2.15 -22.61 34.84
C ALA A 353 -0.66 -22.41 35.14
N ALA A 354 -0.05 -21.35 34.64
CA ALA A 354 1.36 -21.01 34.90
C ALA A 354 1.61 -20.72 36.38
N VAL A 355 0.73 -19.94 37.03
CA VAL A 355 0.84 -19.64 38.46
C VAL A 355 0.68 -20.91 39.32
N ILE A 356 -0.34 -21.74 39.02
CA ILE A 356 -0.51 -23.02 39.73
C ILE A 356 0.71 -23.93 39.58
N GLY A 357 1.19 -24.09 38.33
CA GLY A 357 2.38 -24.89 38.04
C GLY A 357 3.60 -24.39 38.76
N MET A 358 3.84 -23.07 38.80
CA MET A 358 4.94 -22.45 39.51
C MET A 358 4.85 -22.70 41.04
N VAL A 359 3.66 -22.51 41.62
CA VAL A 359 3.44 -22.76 43.05
C VAL A 359 3.71 -24.23 43.41
N LEU A 360 3.23 -25.17 42.60
CA LEU A 360 3.48 -26.61 42.82
C LEU A 360 4.95 -26.96 42.72
N VAL A 361 5.69 -26.41 41.75
CA VAL A 361 7.15 -26.61 41.63
C VAL A 361 7.88 -26.02 42.84
N CYS A 362 7.52 -24.81 43.25
CA CYS A 362 8.11 -24.17 44.42
C CYS A 362 7.90 -24.98 45.71
N LEU A 363 6.67 -25.47 45.92
CA LEU A 363 6.34 -26.34 47.06
C LEU A 363 7.11 -27.63 47.02
N PHE A 364 7.16 -28.31 45.87
CA PHE A 364 7.91 -29.53 45.69
C PHE A 364 9.41 -29.35 46.04
N MET A 365 10.02 -28.28 45.51
CA MET A 365 11.42 -27.98 45.78
C MET A 365 11.70 -27.74 47.26
N ILE A 366 10.82 -27.02 47.97
CA ILE A 366 10.96 -26.79 49.42
C ILE A 366 10.79 -28.08 50.21
N LEU A 367 9.80 -28.91 49.88
CA LEU A 367 9.50 -30.17 50.58
C LEU A 367 10.64 -31.21 50.45
N ILE A 368 11.21 -31.34 49.24
CA ILE A 368 12.23 -32.35 48.96
C ILE A 368 13.66 -31.88 49.39
N TYR A 369 14.00 -30.60 49.10
CA TYR A 369 15.36 -30.08 49.26
C TYR A 369 15.49 -29.10 50.43
N GLY A 370 14.43 -28.79 51.16
CA GLY A 370 14.44 -27.92 52.33
C GLY A 370 15.00 -26.52 51.99
N VAL A 371 16.01 -26.08 52.76
CA VAL A 371 16.63 -24.75 52.60
C VAL A 371 17.26 -24.56 51.22
N PHE A 372 17.89 -25.61 50.65
CA PHE A 372 18.47 -25.52 49.31
C PHE A 372 17.39 -25.37 48.23
N GLY A 373 16.23 -25.99 48.45
CA GLY A 373 15.04 -25.78 47.57
C GLY A 373 14.52 -24.35 47.62
N ALA A 374 14.51 -23.71 48.79
CA ALA A 374 14.14 -22.32 48.91
C ALA A 374 15.13 -21.38 48.18
N LEU A 375 16.40 -21.62 48.25
CA LEU A 375 17.43 -20.85 47.51
C LEU A 375 17.26 -21.05 45.98
N ALA A 376 16.98 -22.27 45.55
CA ALA A 376 16.72 -22.59 44.15
C ALA A 376 15.46 -21.85 43.59
N ASN A 377 14.41 -21.74 44.41
CA ASN A 377 13.20 -21.00 44.06
C ASN A 377 13.46 -19.48 43.88
N VAL A 378 14.31 -18.88 44.76
CA VAL A 378 14.70 -17.47 44.56
C VAL A 378 15.44 -17.28 43.23
N SER A 379 16.30 -18.21 42.83
CA SER A 379 16.99 -18.18 41.55
C SER A 379 16.02 -18.36 40.38
N LEU A 380 15.03 -19.25 40.52
CA LEU A 380 13.99 -19.48 39.48
C LEU A 380 13.14 -18.20 39.26
N ILE A 381 12.68 -17.57 40.34
CA ILE A 381 11.89 -16.34 40.25
C ILE A 381 12.72 -15.21 39.63
N ALA A 382 13.98 -15.04 40.04
CA ALA A 382 14.89 -14.05 39.46
C ALA A 382 15.09 -14.27 37.95
N ASN A 383 15.23 -15.53 37.51
CA ASN A 383 15.35 -15.88 36.08
C ASN A 383 14.09 -15.54 35.28
N ILE A 384 12.89 -15.79 35.82
CA ILE A 384 11.62 -15.42 35.18
C ILE A 384 11.56 -13.90 34.95
N PHE A 385 11.90 -13.07 35.94
CA PHE A 385 11.91 -11.62 35.76
C PHE A 385 12.93 -11.16 34.71
N ILE A 386 14.10 -11.78 34.63
CA ILE A 386 15.11 -11.48 33.61
C ILE A 386 14.57 -11.84 32.19
N ILE A 387 13.94 -13.00 32.06
CA ILE A 387 13.33 -13.42 30.76
C ILE A 387 12.24 -12.46 30.34
N ILE A 388 11.31 -12.11 31.24
CA ILE A 388 10.23 -11.15 30.96
C ILE A 388 10.79 -9.79 30.54
N SER A 389 11.83 -9.32 31.26
CA SER A 389 12.54 -8.08 30.96
C SER A 389 13.16 -8.09 29.56
N LEU A 390 13.85 -9.17 29.19
CA LEU A 390 14.47 -9.35 27.89
C LEU A 390 13.42 -9.38 26.76
N LEU A 391 12.34 -10.15 26.94
CA LEU A 391 11.27 -10.23 25.96
C LEU A 391 10.56 -8.89 25.78
N GLY A 392 10.36 -8.12 26.84
CA GLY A 392 9.75 -6.79 26.76
C GLY A 392 10.64 -5.71 26.16
N THR A 393 11.98 -5.91 26.14
CA THR A 393 12.92 -4.93 25.57
C THR A 393 13.32 -5.25 24.13
N ILE A 394 13.25 -6.50 23.71
CA ILE A 394 13.63 -6.97 22.35
C ILE A 394 12.42 -7.05 21.42
N GLY A 395 11.25 -7.38 21.92
CA GLY A 395 9.98 -7.54 21.21
C GLY A 395 9.08 -6.36 21.49
#